data_fd093cb2ab0dc1ddca6ee6f3c02765ff
#
_entry.id   fd093cb2ab0dc1ddca6ee6f3c02765ff
#
_cell.length_a   1.000
_cell.length_b   1.000
_cell.length_c   1.000
_cell.angle_alpha   90.00
_cell.angle_beta   90.00
_cell.angle_gamma   90.00
#
_symmetry.space_group_name_H-M   'P 1'
#
loop_
_entity.id
_entity.type
_entity.pdbx_description
1 polymer ?
#
loop_
_entity_poly.entity_id
_entity_poly.type
_entity_poly.pdbx_seq_one_letter_code
_entity_poly.pdbx_strand_id
1 'polypeptide(L)'
;KEAKEYGFFSVCINPANIELAKEELKGSDVKVCTVIGFPLGANTSAVKAFETKDAIAKGADEVDMVINIGALKDKNYELVYEDIKAVVDAANKEALVKVIIETCYLTDEEKNVLKKLVKSLKGEAVKNRR
;
A
#
# COMPACT_ATOMS: atom_id res chain seq x y z
N LYS A 1 19.92 0.53 -11.82
CA LYS A 1 20.60 -0.32 -12.83
C LYS A 1 20.13 -1.76 -12.75
N GLU A 2 20.36 -2.47 -11.65
CA GLU A 2 20.03 -3.90 -11.47
C GLU A 2 18.57 -4.24 -11.80
N ALA A 3 17.62 -3.42 -11.37
CA ALA A 3 16.21 -3.68 -11.64
C ALA A 3 15.88 -3.72 -13.15
N LYS A 4 16.53 -2.89 -13.96
CA LYS A 4 16.42 -2.93 -15.42
C LYS A 4 17.14 -4.14 -16.00
N GLU A 5 18.36 -4.39 -15.51
CA GLU A 5 19.22 -5.47 -16.01
C GLU A 5 18.60 -6.85 -15.78
N TYR A 6 18.01 -7.07 -14.60
CA TYR A 6 17.40 -8.35 -14.24
C TYR A 6 15.88 -8.41 -14.47
N GLY A 7 15.28 -7.35 -15.02
CA GLY A 7 13.86 -7.31 -15.33
C GLY A 7 12.96 -7.46 -14.10
N PHE A 8 13.24 -6.73 -13.02
CA PHE A 8 12.40 -6.78 -11.82
C PHE A 8 10.99 -6.34 -12.16
N PHE A 9 9.99 -6.91 -11.47
CA PHE A 9 8.61 -6.49 -11.62
C PHE A 9 8.41 -5.06 -11.11
N SER A 10 8.92 -4.77 -9.92
CA SER A 10 8.85 -3.43 -9.31
C SER A 10 10.05 -3.18 -8.39
N VAL A 11 10.30 -1.90 -8.12
CA VAL A 11 11.19 -1.44 -7.06
C VAL A 11 10.37 -0.71 -6.01
N CYS A 12 10.60 -1.01 -4.73
CA CYS A 12 9.93 -0.34 -3.63
C CYS A 12 10.90 0.65 -2.98
N ILE A 13 10.50 1.92 -2.94
CA ILE A 13 11.34 3.04 -2.47
C ILE A 13 10.56 3.98 -1.58
N ASN A 14 11.28 4.80 -0.79
CA ASN A 14 10.65 5.84 0.00
C ASN A 14 9.96 6.89 -0.87
N PRO A 15 8.83 7.48 -0.43
CA PRO A 15 8.05 8.43 -1.23
C PRO A 15 8.85 9.61 -1.80
N ALA A 16 9.84 10.10 -1.07
CA ALA A 16 10.71 11.20 -1.52
C ALA A 16 11.50 10.90 -2.79
N ASN A 17 11.66 9.63 -3.16
CA ASN A 17 12.46 9.19 -4.30
C ASN A 17 11.63 8.73 -5.51
N ILE A 18 10.30 8.90 -5.50
CA ILE A 18 9.41 8.41 -6.57
C ILE A 18 9.79 9.00 -7.92
N GLU A 19 9.92 10.33 -7.99
CA GLU A 19 10.22 11.03 -9.25
C GLU A 19 11.58 10.62 -9.82
N LEU A 20 12.61 10.50 -8.95
CA LEU A 20 13.93 10.02 -9.34
C LEU A 20 13.87 8.57 -9.86
N ALA A 21 13.16 7.69 -9.16
CA ALA A 21 13.01 6.30 -9.58
C ALA A 21 12.27 6.21 -10.92
N LYS A 22 11.22 7.00 -11.10
CA LYS A 22 10.46 7.06 -12.37
C LYS A 22 11.34 7.50 -13.53
N GLU A 23 12.17 8.51 -13.33
CA GLU A 23 13.13 8.98 -14.34
C GLU A 23 14.15 7.89 -14.70
N GLU A 24 14.79 7.29 -13.69
CA GLU A 24 15.79 6.24 -13.86
C GLU A 24 15.25 4.97 -14.52
N LEU A 25 13.95 4.70 -14.35
CA LEU A 25 13.30 3.52 -14.92
C LEU A 25 12.65 3.76 -16.28
N LYS A 26 12.74 4.96 -16.84
CA LYS A 26 12.25 5.24 -18.20
C LYS A 26 12.75 4.22 -19.22
N GLY A 27 11.84 3.80 -20.10
CA GLY A 27 12.13 2.81 -21.13
C GLY A 27 12.26 1.38 -20.62
N SER A 28 11.78 1.09 -19.41
CA SER A 28 11.63 -0.26 -18.87
C SER A 28 10.19 -0.49 -18.38
N ASP A 29 9.81 -1.76 -18.22
CA ASP A 29 8.51 -2.16 -17.66
C ASP A 29 8.51 -2.22 -16.13
N VAL A 30 9.64 -1.90 -15.49
CA VAL A 30 9.78 -1.95 -14.02
C VAL A 30 8.89 -0.90 -13.37
N LYS A 31 8.01 -1.34 -12.47
CA LYS A 31 7.06 -0.48 -11.75
C LYS A 31 7.72 0.22 -10.57
N VAL A 32 7.25 1.42 -10.27
CA VAL A 32 7.63 2.15 -9.06
C VAL A 32 6.58 1.88 -7.98
N CYS A 33 7.01 1.22 -6.90
CA CYS A 33 6.23 0.99 -5.70
C CYS A 33 6.72 1.91 -4.58
N THR A 34 5.80 2.41 -3.77
CA THR A 34 6.15 3.15 -2.56
C THR A 34 5.27 2.72 -1.38
N VAL A 35 5.53 3.27 -0.20
CA VAL A 35 4.83 2.92 1.04
C VAL A 35 3.90 4.05 1.50
N ILE A 36 2.81 3.67 2.16
CA ILE A 36 1.80 4.58 2.73
C ILE A 36 1.62 4.27 4.21
N GLY A 37 1.72 5.30 5.06
CA GLY A 37 1.63 5.16 6.51
C GLY A 37 2.75 4.33 7.12
N PHE A 38 3.85 4.19 6.43
CA PHE A 38 4.97 3.34 6.84
C PHE A 38 5.87 4.05 7.88
N PRO A 39 6.42 3.33 8.89
CA PRO A 39 6.28 1.88 9.09
C PRO A 39 5.13 1.47 10.03
N LEU A 40 4.50 2.39 10.77
CA LEU A 40 3.65 2.07 11.91
C LEU A 40 2.17 1.88 11.55
N GLY A 41 1.70 2.41 10.43
CA GLY A 41 0.29 2.40 10.05
C GLY A 41 -0.61 3.25 10.97
N ALA A 42 -0.04 4.06 11.85
CA ALA A 42 -0.73 4.79 12.92
C ALA A 42 -1.24 6.19 12.51
N ASN A 43 -0.99 6.60 11.27
CA ASN A 43 -1.52 7.84 10.72
C ASN A 43 -3.05 7.74 10.55
N THR A 44 -3.72 8.90 10.55
CA THR A 44 -5.15 8.93 10.24
C THR A 44 -5.42 8.51 8.79
N SER A 45 -6.59 7.98 8.52
CA SER A 45 -7.01 7.58 7.17
C SER A 45 -6.94 8.73 6.17
N ALA A 46 -7.26 9.96 6.60
CA ALA A 46 -7.15 11.16 5.76
C ALA A 46 -5.70 11.45 5.34
N VAL A 47 -4.73 11.29 6.25
CA VAL A 47 -3.30 11.45 5.95
C VAL A 47 -2.82 10.37 4.97
N LYS A 48 -3.19 9.11 5.20
CA LYS A 48 -2.85 8.02 4.28
C LYS A 48 -3.45 8.23 2.88
N ALA A 49 -4.69 8.71 2.80
CA ALA A 49 -5.34 9.03 1.52
C ALA A 49 -4.62 10.18 0.79
N PHE A 50 -4.20 11.22 1.51
CA PHE A 50 -3.42 12.31 0.95
C PHE A 50 -2.06 11.82 0.42
N GLU A 51 -1.33 11.06 1.26
CA GLU A 51 -0.04 10.45 0.89
C GLU A 51 -0.15 9.59 -0.38
N THR A 52 -1.24 8.82 -0.49
CA THR A 52 -1.54 7.99 -1.67
C THR A 52 -1.70 8.85 -2.93
N LYS A 53 -2.49 9.92 -2.86
CA LYS A 53 -2.69 10.84 -4.00
C LYS A 53 -1.39 11.52 -4.41
N ASP A 54 -0.60 11.98 -3.45
CA ASP A 54 0.71 12.61 -3.71
C ASP A 54 1.68 11.63 -4.37
N ALA A 55 1.74 10.39 -3.86
CA ALA A 55 2.59 9.35 -4.44
C ALA A 55 2.23 9.03 -5.90
N ILE A 56 0.95 8.90 -6.20
CA ILE A 56 0.45 8.62 -7.56
C ILE A 56 0.74 9.80 -8.49
N ALA A 57 0.50 11.02 -8.04
CA ALA A 57 0.80 12.23 -8.82
C ALA A 57 2.28 12.34 -9.19
N LYS A 58 3.18 11.81 -8.34
CA LYS A 58 4.63 11.73 -8.59
C LYS A 58 5.05 10.53 -9.44
N GLY A 59 4.13 9.63 -9.75
CA GLY A 59 4.36 8.52 -10.68
C GLY A 59 4.48 7.14 -10.06
N ALA A 60 4.01 6.94 -8.82
CA ALA A 60 3.92 5.59 -8.26
C ALA A 60 2.91 4.74 -9.02
N ASP A 61 3.30 3.54 -9.42
CA ASP A 61 2.45 2.55 -10.07
C ASP A 61 1.79 1.62 -9.06
N GLU A 62 2.40 1.49 -7.87
CA GLU A 62 1.93 0.64 -6.77
C GLU A 62 2.15 1.35 -5.43
N VAL A 63 1.24 1.13 -4.48
CA VAL A 63 1.34 1.64 -3.11
C VAL A 63 1.15 0.51 -2.10
N ASP A 64 2.08 0.40 -1.15
CA ASP A 64 2.08 -0.58 -0.07
C ASP A 64 1.68 0.13 1.23
N MET A 65 0.40 0.05 1.60
CA MET A 65 -0.09 0.68 2.83
C MET A 65 0.09 -0.22 4.05
N VAL A 66 0.47 0.36 5.17
CA VAL A 66 0.48 -0.32 6.47
C VAL A 66 -0.89 -0.15 7.14
N ILE A 67 -1.47 -1.26 7.61
CA ILE A 67 -2.74 -1.23 8.36
C ILE A 67 -2.60 -0.49 9.69
N ASN A 68 -3.72 -0.01 10.23
CA ASN A 68 -3.78 0.46 11.60
C ASN A 68 -3.79 -0.75 12.55
N ILE A 69 -2.59 -1.16 13.02
CA ILE A 69 -2.41 -2.33 13.89
C ILE A 69 -3.11 -2.12 15.24
N GLY A 70 -3.07 -0.91 15.79
CA GLY A 70 -3.74 -0.57 17.05
C GLY A 70 -5.24 -0.82 16.96
N ALA A 71 -5.89 -0.29 15.92
CA ALA A 71 -7.32 -0.51 15.69
C ALA A 71 -7.68 -1.99 15.53
N LEU A 72 -6.81 -2.76 14.86
CA LEU A 72 -7.00 -4.19 14.71
C LEU A 72 -6.90 -4.92 16.06
N LYS A 73 -5.92 -4.57 16.89
CA LYS A 73 -5.75 -5.12 18.25
C LYS A 73 -6.93 -4.80 19.15
N ASP A 74 -7.48 -3.61 19.02
CA ASP A 74 -8.69 -3.18 19.72
C ASP A 74 -9.98 -3.79 19.15
N LYS A 75 -9.87 -4.67 18.13
CA LYS A 75 -10.99 -5.26 17.40
C LYS A 75 -11.93 -4.24 16.76
N ASN A 76 -11.44 -3.03 16.52
CA ASN A 76 -12.16 -1.99 15.78
C ASN A 76 -12.04 -2.24 14.27
N TYR A 77 -12.71 -3.29 13.80
CA TYR A 77 -12.64 -3.73 12.40
C TYR A 77 -13.25 -2.74 11.42
N GLU A 78 -14.20 -1.94 11.87
CA GLU A 78 -14.79 -0.87 11.07
C GLU A 78 -13.73 0.18 10.72
N LEU A 79 -12.97 0.65 11.71
CA LEU A 79 -11.88 1.59 11.48
C LEU A 79 -10.79 1.01 10.57
N VAL A 80 -10.45 -0.28 10.73
CA VAL A 80 -9.48 -0.94 9.86
C VAL A 80 -9.98 -0.99 8.42
N TYR A 81 -11.27 -1.30 8.21
CA TYR A 81 -11.89 -1.31 6.88
C TYR A 81 -11.88 0.07 6.24
N GLU A 82 -12.35 1.10 6.97
CA GLU A 82 -12.40 2.49 6.48
C GLU A 82 -10.99 3.04 6.16
N ASP A 83 -9.99 2.66 6.94
CA ASP A 83 -8.60 3.04 6.72
C ASP A 83 -8.06 2.47 5.39
N ILE A 84 -8.29 1.19 5.14
CA ILE A 84 -7.91 0.54 3.87
C ILE A 84 -8.71 1.14 2.72
N LYS A 85 -10.02 1.30 2.91
CA LYS A 85 -10.91 1.88 1.90
C LYS A 85 -10.51 3.29 1.50
N ALA A 86 -10.10 4.13 2.44
CA ALA A 86 -9.66 5.49 2.17
C ALA A 86 -8.44 5.52 1.23
N VAL A 87 -7.51 4.60 1.38
CA VAL A 87 -6.35 4.47 0.47
C VAL A 87 -6.77 3.94 -0.89
N VAL A 88 -7.64 2.93 -0.93
CA VAL A 88 -8.17 2.35 -2.19
C VAL A 88 -8.93 3.40 -3.00
N ASP A 89 -9.83 4.14 -2.34
CA ASP A 89 -10.59 5.23 -2.98
C ASP A 89 -9.65 6.34 -3.49
N ALA A 90 -8.63 6.69 -2.70
CA ALA A 90 -7.63 7.68 -3.08
C ALA A 90 -6.77 7.22 -4.28
N ALA A 91 -6.49 5.93 -4.39
CA ALA A 91 -5.76 5.36 -5.51
C ALA A 91 -6.58 5.36 -6.82
N ASN A 92 -7.92 5.39 -6.74
CA ASN A 92 -8.84 5.54 -7.86
C ASN A 92 -8.51 4.63 -9.07
N LYS A 93 -8.04 3.41 -8.80
CA LYS A 93 -7.54 2.43 -9.80
C LYS A 93 -6.32 2.88 -10.63
N GLU A 94 -5.74 4.04 -10.33
CA GLU A 94 -4.54 4.54 -11.01
C GLU A 94 -3.27 3.84 -10.53
N ALA A 95 -3.28 3.30 -9.31
CA ALA A 95 -2.21 2.49 -8.76
C ALA A 95 -2.75 1.22 -8.10
N LEU A 96 -1.95 0.16 -8.09
CA LEU A 96 -2.25 -1.06 -7.36
C LEU A 96 -2.02 -0.81 -5.86
N VAL A 97 -3.05 -1.02 -5.04
CA VAL A 97 -2.92 -0.99 -3.58
C VAL A 97 -2.57 -2.38 -3.06
N LYS A 98 -1.51 -2.49 -2.28
CA LYS A 98 -1.15 -3.69 -1.52
C LYS A 98 -1.18 -3.37 -0.04
N VAL A 99 -1.63 -4.32 0.77
CA VAL A 99 -1.83 -4.11 2.21
C VAL A 99 -0.77 -4.88 2.99
N ILE A 100 0.10 -4.15 3.69
CA ILE A 100 1.09 -4.72 4.62
C ILE A 100 0.36 -5.01 5.93
N ILE A 101 0.30 -6.28 6.30
CA ILE A 101 -0.45 -6.76 7.46
C ILE A 101 0.41 -7.06 8.69
N GLU A 102 1.76 -6.94 8.59
CA GLU A 102 2.71 -7.17 9.68
C GLU A 102 2.41 -8.45 10.49
N THR A 103 2.48 -9.58 9.82
CA THR A 103 2.04 -10.89 10.35
C THR A 103 2.68 -11.31 11.65
N CYS A 104 3.88 -10.81 11.98
CA CYS A 104 4.58 -11.09 13.22
C CYS A 104 3.86 -10.55 14.48
N TYR A 105 3.03 -9.51 14.33
CA TYR A 105 2.25 -8.94 15.43
C TYR A 105 0.83 -9.50 15.52
N LEU A 106 0.39 -10.34 14.57
CA LEU A 106 -1.00 -10.75 14.43
C LEU A 106 -1.22 -12.22 14.82
N THR A 107 -2.32 -12.47 15.53
CA THR A 107 -2.87 -13.81 15.72
C THR A 107 -3.47 -14.34 14.40
N ASP A 108 -3.72 -15.64 14.33
CA ASP A 108 -4.35 -16.25 13.15
C ASP A 108 -5.80 -15.78 12.96
N GLU A 109 -6.51 -15.46 14.04
CA GLU A 109 -7.84 -14.86 14.00
C GLU A 109 -7.78 -13.47 13.33
N GLU A 110 -6.88 -12.60 13.77
CA GLU A 110 -6.68 -11.27 13.21
C GLU A 110 -6.29 -11.33 11.71
N LYS A 111 -5.41 -12.25 11.34
CA LYS A 111 -5.04 -12.50 9.93
C LYS A 111 -6.26 -12.91 9.08
N ASN A 112 -7.15 -13.75 9.65
CA ASN A 112 -8.36 -14.19 8.94
C ASN A 112 -9.37 -13.04 8.78
N VAL A 113 -9.53 -12.19 9.79
CA VAL A 113 -10.37 -10.98 9.70
C VAL A 113 -9.85 -10.06 8.60
N LEU A 114 -8.56 -9.74 8.58
CA LEU A 114 -7.94 -8.90 7.57
C LEU A 114 -8.11 -9.47 6.16
N LYS A 115 -7.92 -10.78 5.97
CA LYS A 115 -8.16 -11.42 4.68
C LYS A 115 -9.59 -11.21 4.18
N LYS A 116 -10.58 -11.27 5.08
CA LYS A 116 -11.99 -11.02 4.72
C LYS A 116 -12.22 -9.56 4.34
N LEU A 117 -11.69 -8.61 5.12
CA LEU A 117 -11.81 -7.17 4.85
C LEU A 117 -11.17 -6.79 3.51
N VAL A 118 -9.95 -7.24 3.26
CA VAL A 118 -9.27 -6.99 1.97
C VAL A 118 -9.99 -7.68 0.81
N LYS A 119 -10.56 -8.88 1.03
CA LYS A 119 -11.32 -9.58 0.00
C LYS A 119 -12.60 -8.82 -0.38
N SER A 120 -13.26 -8.15 0.56
CA SER A 120 -14.45 -7.34 0.26
C SER A 120 -14.14 -6.12 -0.62
N LEU A 121 -12.89 -5.65 -0.63
CA LEU A 121 -12.39 -4.55 -1.46
C LEU A 121 -11.75 -5.00 -2.78
N LYS A 122 -11.70 -6.31 -3.08
CA LYS A 122 -10.99 -6.87 -4.25
C LYS A 122 -11.49 -6.42 -5.63
N GLY A 123 -12.67 -5.84 -5.75
CA GLY A 123 -13.13 -5.23 -6.99
C GLY A 123 -12.38 -3.93 -7.36
N GLU A 124 -11.53 -3.42 -6.46
CA GLU A 124 -10.94 -2.08 -6.50
C GLU A 124 -9.39 -2.09 -6.60
N ALA A 125 -8.79 -3.15 -7.17
CA ALA A 125 -7.33 -3.27 -7.37
C ALA A 125 -6.50 -3.39 -6.08
N VAL A 126 -6.92 -4.26 -5.14
CA VAL A 126 -6.23 -4.52 -3.86
C VAL A 126 -5.58 -5.91 -3.84
N LYS A 127 -4.34 -6.00 -3.37
CA LYS A 127 -3.65 -7.27 -3.09
C LYS A 127 -3.14 -7.35 -1.65
N ASN A 128 -3.18 -8.55 -1.07
CA ASN A 128 -2.49 -8.82 0.20
C ASN A 128 -1.00 -9.01 -0.06
N ARG A 129 -0.16 -8.30 0.68
CA ARG A 129 1.26 -8.57 0.77
C ARG A 129 1.56 -9.23 2.13
N ARG A 130 2.29 -10.33 2.09
CA ARG A 130 2.76 -11.04 3.31
C ARG A 130 3.97 -10.35 3.89
#